data_7ebf4fbff95da6688f88549718c853a1
#
_entry.id   7ebf4fbff95da6688f88549718c853a1
#
_cell.length_a   1.000
_cell.length_b   1.000
_cell.length_c   1.000
_cell.angle_alpha   90.00
_cell.angle_beta   90.00
_cell.angle_gamma   90.00
#
_symmetry.space_group_name_H-M   'P 1'
#
loop_
_entity.id
_entity.type
_entity.pdbx_description
1 polymer ?
#
loop_
_entity_poly.entity_id
_entity_poly.type
_entity_poly.pdbx_seq_one_letter_code
_entity_poly.pdbx_strand_id
1 'polypeptide(L)'
;MSGEAEGFAQFIEAREQALQRTAWLLTNDWALAQDLVQAALARSWPYWGRIRRGDDPEIYVRRVMVNTWATWRGRRWRAEVPSGVLADRPAGGDVAADVATRVAVRQVLAALTDRQRAVVILRLFDDLSEAQVARILGCAVGTVKATLSQALARLRSDPHLADLLERRAR
;
A
#
# COMPACT_ATOMS: atom_id res chain seq x y z
N MET A 1 -10.32 28.90 -7.67
CA MET A 1 -10.37 27.63 -8.45
C MET A 1 -9.03 27.30 -9.09
N SER A 2 -8.35 28.20 -9.76
CA SER A 2 -7.01 27.91 -10.35
C SER A 2 -5.97 27.43 -9.33
N GLY A 3 -5.85 28.06 -8.16
CA GLY A 3 -4.84 27.66 -7.16
C GLY A 3 -5.09 26.34 -6.44
N GLU A 4 -6.32 25.83 -6.41
CA GLU A 4 -6.62 24.51 -5.86
C GLU A 4 -6.27 23.41 -6.85
N ALA A 5 -6.57 23.61 -8.14
CA ALA A 5 -6.20 22.67 -9.18
C ALA A 5 -4.68 22.56 -9.34
N GLU A 6 -3.98 23.71 -9.30
CA GLU A 6 -2.53 23.76 -9.38
C GLU A 6 -1.89 23.07 -8.16
N GLY A 7 -2.36 23.34 -6.95
CA GLY A 7 -1.85 22.68 -5.75
C GLY A 7 -2.12 21.18 -5.72
N PHE A 8 -3.23 20.70 -6.29
CA PHE A 8 -3.51 19.28 -6.43
C PHE A 8 -2.59 18.62 -7.47
N ALA A 9 -2.37 19.27 -8.60
CA ALA A 9 -1.45 18.78 -9.61
C ALA A 9 -0.01 18.66 -9.07
N GLN A 10 0.46 19.68 -8.34
CA GLN A 10 1.77 19.64 -7.68
C GLN A 10 1.87 18.51 -6.65
N PHE A 11 0.83 18.26 -5.88
CA PHE A 11 0.77 17.13 -4.95
C PHE A 11 0.88 15.79 -5.69
N ILE A 12 0.12 15.62 -6.77
CA ILE A 12 0.18 14.40 -7.58
C ILE A 12 1.60 14.20 -8.11
N GLU A 13 2.18 15.20 -8.75
CA GLU A 13 3.53 15.13 -9.31
C GLU A 13 4.57 14.74 -8.25
N ALA A 14 4.47 15.29 -7.05
CA ALA A 14 5.40 15.01 -5.96
C ALA A 14 5.20 13.62 -5.32
N ARG A 15 3.99 13.05 -5.35
CA ARG A 15 3.63 11.86 -4.55
C ARG A 15 3.19 10.66 -5.35
N GLU A 16 2.93 10.81 -6.66
CA GLU A 16 2.40 9.72 -7.49
C GLU A 16 3.22 8.44 -7.39
N GLN A 17 4.55 8.55 -7.51
CA GLN A 17 5.42 7.38 -7.46
C GLN A 17 5.34 6.64 -6.11
N ALA A 18 5.29 7.37 -5.00
CA ALA A 18 5.16 6.79 -3.67
C ALA A 18 3.79 6.12 -3.48
N LEU A 19 2.71 6.77 -3.94
CA LEU A 19 1.35 6.22 -3.89
C LEU A 19 1.23 4.97 -4.77
N GLN A 20 1.81 4.97 -5.96
CA GLN A 20 1.82 3.81 -6.86
C GLN A 20 2.54 2.62 -6.23
N ARG A 21 3.69 2.85 -5.57
CA ARG A 21 4.42 1.81 -4.86
C ARG A 21 3.57 1.19 -3.73
N THR A 22 2.96 2.03 -2.89
CA THR A 22 2.07 1.57 -1.82
C THR A 22 0.89 0.78 -2.37
N ALA A 23 0.24 1.29 -3.43
CA ALA A 23 -0.89 0.62 -4.06
C ALA A 23 -0.50 -0.75 -4.65
N TRP A 24 0.69 -0.85 -5.27
CA TRP A 24 1.20 -2.12 -5.78
C TRP A 24 1.46 -3.12 -4.65
N LEU A 25 2.06 -2.71 -3.55
CA LEU A 25 2.28 -3.57 -2.39
C LEU A 25 0.95 -4.07 -1.77
N LEU A 26 -0.09 -3.24 -1.77
CA LEU A 26 -1.43 -3.60 -1.30
C LEU A 26 -2.13 -4.58 -2.24
N THR A 27 -2.14 -4.29 -3.54
CA THR A 27 -2.93 -5.03 -4.54
C THR A 27 -2.21 -6.24 -5.10
N ASN A 28 -0.88 -6.18 -5.14
CA ASN A 28 -0.02 -7.13 -5.81
C ASN A 28 -0.33 -7.31 -7.31
N ASP A 29 -0.93 -6.30 -7.91
CA ASP A 29 -1.33 -6.23 -9.31
C ASP A 29 -1.13 -4.80 -9.79
N TRP A 30 -0.37 -4.62 -10.89
CA TRP A 30 -0.01 -3.29 -11.35
C TRP A 30 -1.20 -2.50 -11.91
N ALA A 31 -2.07 -3.14 -12.67
CA ALA A 31 -3.26 -2.49 -13.22
C ALA A 31 -4.22 -2.07 -12.09
N LEU A 32 -4.45 -2.94 -11.11
CA LEU A 32 -5.22 -2.60 -9.92
C LEU A 32 -4.59 -1.50 -9.08
N ALA A 33 -3.26 -1.46 -8.99
CA ALA A 33 -2.55 -0.40 -8.27
C ALA A 33 -2.79 0.97 -8.93
N GLN A 34 -2.71 1.04 -10.26
CA GLN A 34 -3.03 2.26 -11.00
C GLN A 34 -4.48 2.70 -10.78
N ASP A 35 -5.43 1.78 -10.90
CA ASP A 35 -6.84 2.07 -10.66
C ASP A 35 -7.08 2.53 -9.22
N LEU A 36 -6.39 1.94 -8.26
CA LEU A 36 -6.50 2.29 -6.84
C LEU A 36 -6.02 3.72 -6.57
N VAL A 37 -4.88 4.10 -7.12
CA VAL A 37 -4.35 5.47 -7.00
C VAL A 37 -5.29 6.47 -7.66
N GLN A 38 -5.75 6.19 -8.88
CA GLN A 38 -6.68 7.07 -9.59
C GLN A 38 -8.00 7.22 -8.84
N ALA A 39 -8.57 6.14 -8.31
CA ALA A 39 -9.77 6.19 -7.50
C ALA A 39 -9.58 7.00 -6.20
N ALA A 40 -8.43 6.86 -5.54
CA ALA A 40 -8.13 7.62 -4.33
C ALA A 40 -7.99 9.12 -4.61
N LEU A 41 -7.28 9.49 -5.68
CA LEU A 41 -7.11 10.88 -6.10
C LEU A 41 -8.44 11.52 -6.51
N ALA A 42 -9.23 10.83 -7.34
CA ALA A 42 -10.55 11.30 -7.78
C ALA A 42 -11.51 11.55 -6.60
N ARG A 43 -11.49 10.68 -5.59
CA ARG A 43 -12.29 10.84 -4.37
C ARG A 43 -11.78 11.94 -3.44
N SER A 44 -10.50 12.26 -3.50
CA SER A 44 -9.88 13.31 -2.67
C SER A 44 -10.07 14.70 -3.28
N TRP A 45 -10.17 14.81 -4.60
CA TRP A 45 -10.28 16.07 -5.31
C TRP A 45 -11.40 16.99 -4.81
N PRO A 46 -12.67 16.55 -4.63
CA PRO A 46 -13.74 17.42 -4.19
C PRO A 46 -13.52 18.06 -2.81
N TYR A 47 -12.63 17.48 -2.02
CA TYR A 47 -12.32 17.92 -0.66
C TYR A 47 -10.95 18.59 -0.53
N TRP A 48 -10.24 18.77 -1.64
CA TRP A 48 -8.85 19.21 -1.66
C TRP A 48 -8.60 20.52 -0.92
N GLY A 49 -9.44 21.52 -1.15
CA GLY A 49 -9.33 22.81 -0.46
C GLY A 49 -9.44 22.71 1.06
N ARG A 50 -10.28 21.78 1.56
CA ARG A 50 -10.42 21.50 3.00
C ARG A 50 -9.23 20.69 3.53
N ILE A 51 -8.79 19.70 2.79
CA ILE A 51 -7.65 18.83 3.16
C ILE A 51 -6.41 19.68 3.38
N ARG A 52 -6.08 20.58 2.44
CA ARG A 52 -4.91 21.46 2.54
C ARG A 52 -4.91 22.37 3.76
N ARG A 53 -6.07 22.75 4.27
CA ARG A 53 -6.19 23.68 5.40
C ARG A 53 -6.20 23.00 6.76
N GLY A 54 -6.59 21.76 6.84
CA GLY A 54 -6.89 21.11 8.12
C GLY A 54 -6.21 19.78 8.36
N ASP A 55 -5.56 19.19 7.34
CA ASP A 55 -4.97 17.88 7.47
C ASP A 55 -3.69 17.75 6.61
N ASP A 56 -2.95 16.65 6.81
CA ASP A 56 -1.87 16.25 5.93
C ASP A 56 -2.46 15.60 4.67
N PRO A 57 -2.30 16.22 3.48
CA PRO A 57 -2.86 15.69 2.25
C PRO A 57 -2.42 14.25 1.94
N GLU A 58 -1.18 13.90 2.24
CA GLU A 58 -0.66 12.56 2.01
C GLU A 58 -1.36 11.53 2.90
N ILE A 59 -1.54 11.82 4.18
CA ILE A 59 -2.26 10.95 5.12
C ILE A 59 -3.71 10.77 4.68
N TYR A 60 -4.37 11.84 4.24
CA TYR A 60 -5.73 11.78 3.76
C TYR A 60 -5.86 10.87 2.51
N VAL A 61 -5.05 11.09 1.49
CA VAL A 61 -5.08 10.30 0.24
C VAL A 61 -4.77 8.83 0.52
N ARG A 62 -3.78 8.54 1.36
CA ARG A 62 -3.46 7.16 1.79
C ARG A 62 -4.62 6.50 2.54
N ARG A 63 -5.32 7.24 3.40
CA ARG A 63 -6.53 6.77 4.06
C ARG A 63 -7.63 6.39 3.07
N VAL A 64 -7.89 7.27 2.08
CA VAL A 64 -8.87 6.99 1.01
C VAL A 64 -8.45 5.77 0.20
N MET A 65 -7.16 5.64 -0.11
CA MET A 65 -6.60 4.52 -0.86
C MET A 65 -6.76 3.18 -0.11
N VAL A 66 -6.38 3.12 1.15
CA VAL A 66 -6.50 1.90 1.97
C VAL A 66 -7.96 1.49 2.14
N ASN A 67 -8.87 2.45 2.40
CA ASN A 67 -10.30 2.19 2.52
C ASN A 67 -10.91 1.69 1.20
N THR A 68 -10.48 2.25 0.08
CA THR A 68 -10.91 1.81 -1.26
C THR A 68 -10.44 0.38 -1.53
N TRP A 69 -9.17 0.08 -1.26
CA TRP A 69 -8.61 -1.25 -1.39
C TRP A 69 -9.37 -2.29 -0.52
N ALA A 70 -9.61 -1.96 0.75
CA ALA A 70 -10.37 -2.84 1.65
C ALA A 70 -11.79 -3.12 1.13
N THR A 71 -12.46 -2.09 0.58
CA THR A 71 -13.78 -2.24 -0.05
C THR A 71 -13.72 -3.15 -1.28
N TRP A 72 -12.73 -2.98 -2.13
CA TRP A 72 -12.54 -3.81 -3.32
C TRP A 72 -12.24 -5.27 -2.96
N ARG A 73 -11.40 -5.49 -1.94
CA ARG A 73 -11.11 -6.83 -1.42
C ARG A 73 -12.39 -7.52 -0.94
N GLY A 74 -13.21 -6.85 -0.15
CA GLY A 74 -14.48 -7.39 0.33
C GLY A 74 -15.46 -7.73 -0.80
N ARG A 75 -15.51 -6.93 -1.87
CA ARG A 75 -16.35 -7.20 -3.04
C ARG A 75 -15.84 -8.38 -3.87
N ARG A 76 -14.51 -8.47 -4.10
CA ARG A 76 -13.89 -9.57 -4.84
C ARG A 76 -14.10 -10.91 -4.13
N TRP A 77 -13.96 -10.93 -2.84
CA TRP A 77 -14.22 -12.13 -2.04
C TRP A 77 -15.65 -12.66 -2.17
N ARG A 78 -16.63 -11.75 -2.31
CA ARG A 78 -18.04 -12.13 -2.50
C ARG A 78 -18.38 -12.52 -3.94
N ALA A 79 -17.59 -12.10 -4.91
CA ALA A 79 -17.90 -12.30 -6.34
C ALA A 79 -17.20 -13.52 -6.97
N GLU A 80 -16.37 -14.27 -6.23
CA GLU A 80 -15.62 -15.45 -6.71
C GLU A 80 -14.95 -15.26 -8.09
N VAL A 81 -14.32 -14.11 -8.30
CA VAL A 81 -13.61 -13.87 -9.57
C VAL A 81 -12.17 -14.35 -9.41
N PRO A 82 -11.73 -15.39 -10.17
CA PRO A 82 -10.34 -15.79 -10.19
C PRO A 82 -9.48 -14.66 -10.71
N SER A 83 -8.56 -14.15 -9.89
CA SER A 83 -7.55 -13.20 -10.34
C SER A 83 -6.50 -13.95 -11.17
N GLY A 84 -6.79 -14.13 -12.44
CA GLY A 84 -5.80 -14.59 -13.39
C GLY A 84 -5.19 -13.40 -14.11
N VAL A 85 -3.87 -13.44 -14.19
CA VAL A 85 -2.96 -12.65 -15.02
C VAL A 85 -2.33 -11.44 -14.33
N LEU A 86 -1.10 -11.70 -13.98
CA LEU A 86 -0.06 -10.76 -13.57
C LEU A 86 0.41 -9.95 -14.79
N ALA A 87 -0.02 -8.70 -14.89
CA ALA A 87 0.63 -7.76 -15.78
C ALA A 87 1.88 -7.21 -15.07
N ASP A 88 3.04 -7.75 -15.40
CA ASP A 88 4.32 -7.18 -15.00
C ASP A 88 4.57 -5.86 -15.72
N ARG A 89 4.91 -4.81 -14.97
CA ARG A 89 5.43 -3.58 -15.56
C ARG A 89 6.83 -3.86 -16.10
N PRO A 90 7.17 -3.47 -17.33
CA PRO A 90 8.55 -3.50 -17.82
C PRO A 90 9.41 -2.58 -16.95
N ALA A 91 10.36 -3.15 -16.22
CA ALA A 91 11.32 -2.39 -15.42
C ALA A 91 12.51 -2.00 -16.30
N GLY A 92 12.83 -0.70 -16.31
CA GLY A 92 14.17 -0.28 -16.71
C GLY A 92 15.12 -0.46 -15.51
N GLY A 93 16.07 -1.37 -15.60
CA GLY A 93 17.04 -1.67 -14.54
C GLY A 93 17.43 -3.14 -14.52
N ASP A 94 18.33 -3.53 -13.65
CA ASP A 94 18.84 -4.91 -13.51
C ASP A 94 17.67 -5.89 -13.23
N VAL A 95 17.11 -6.42 -14.32
CA VAL A 95 15.78 -7.04 -14.38
C VAL A 95 15.68 -8.29 -13.50
N ALA A 96 16.75 -9.08 -13.40
CA ALA A 96 16.68 -10.37 -12.71
C ALA A 96 16.71 -10.23 -11.18
N ALA A 97 17.52 -9.35 -10.62
CA ALA A 97 17.58 -9.10 -9.17
C ALA A 97 16.31 -8.39 -8.67
N ASP A 98 15.76 -7.50 -9.49
CA ASP A 98 14.52 -6.78 -9.18
C ASP A 98 13.29 -7.72 -9.19
N VAL A 99 13.20 -8.62 -10.17
CA VAL A 99 12.12 -9.63 -10.24
C VAL A 99 12.15 -10.58 -9.04
N ALA A 100 13.33 -11.12 -8.68
CA ALA A 100 13.47 -12.00 -7.52
C ALA A 100 13.07 -11.30 -6.20
N THR A 101 13.44 -10.03 -6.05
CA THR A 101 13.08 -9.22 -4.89
C THR A 101 11.57 -8.96 -4.83
N ARG A 102 10.95 -8.66 -5.95
CA ARG A 102 9.49 -8.47 -6.05
C ARG A 102 8.73 -9.74 -5.69
N VAL A 103 9.15 -10.89 -6.23
CA VAL A 103 8.55 -12.20 -5.91
C VAL A 103 8.65 -12.48 -4.41
N ALA A 104 9.81 -12.24 -3.78
CA ALA A 104 10.00 -12.44 -2.35
C ALA A 104 9.08 -11.53 -1.53
N VAL A 105 9.01 -10.24 -1.84
CA VAL A 105 8.11 -9.28 -1.16
C VAL A 105 6.65 -9.70 -1.30
N ARG A 106 6.24 -10.16 -2.48
CA ARG A 106 4.87 -10.66 -2.71
C ARG A 106 4.54 -11.85 -1.82
N GLN A 107 5.44 -12.83 -1.73
CA GLN A 107 5.24 -14.02 -0.89
C GLN A 107 5.12 -13.64 0.58
N VAL A 108 5.99 -12.74 1.06
CA VAL A 108 5.95 -12.18 2.42
C VAL A 108 4.60 -11.53 2.71
N LEU A 109 4.16 -10.63 1.85
CA LEU A 109 2.91 -9.91 2.04
C LEU A 109 1.67 -10.80 1.89
N ALA A 110 1.74 -11.84 1.05
CA ALA A 110 0.65 -12.80 0.87
C ALA A 110 0.38 -13.65 2.12
N ALA A 111 1.39 -13.87 2.97
CA ALA A 111 1.23 -14.59 4.23
C ALA A 111 0.49 -13.80 5.32
N LEU A 112 0.32 -12.49 5.13
CA LEU A 112 -0.32 -11.58 6.08
C LEU A 112 -1.82 -11.43 5.83
N THR A 113 -2.58 -11.19 6.91
CA THR A 113 -3.96 -10.70 6.78
C THR A 113 -3.97 -9.32 6.13
N ASP A 114 -5.10 -8.89 5.58
CA ASP A 114 -5.21 -7.58 4.94
C ASP A 114 -4.82 -6.43 5.87
N ARG A 115 -5.25 -6.50 7.14
CA ARG A 115 -4.90 -5.49 8.15
C ARG A 115 -3.41 -5.52 8.50
N GLN A 116 -2.83 -6.70 8.69
CA GLN A 116 -1.39 -6.86 8.93
C GLN A 116 -0.57 -6.35 7.76
N ARG A 117 -0.99 -6.67 6.52
CA ARG A 117 -0.37 -6.18 5.30
C ARG A 117 -0.37 -4.66 5.22
N ALA A 118 -1.52 -4.02 5.44
CA ALA A 118 -1.61 -2.56 5.45
C ALA A 118 -0.68 -1.93 6.49
N VAL A 119 -0.65 -2.44 7.72
CA VAL A 119 0.23 -1.93 8.78
C VAL A 119 1.70 -2.09 8.40
N VAL A 120 2.10 -3.25 7.90
CA VAL A 120 3.50 -3.52 7.50
C VAL A 120 3.93 -2.58 6.36
N ILE A 121 3.09 -2.41 5.34
CA ILE A 121 3.39 -1.52 4.21
C ILE A 121 3.56 -0.09 4.70
N LEU A 122 2.59 0.45 5.42
CA LEU A 122 2.61 1.83 5.87
C LEU A 122 3.77 2.13 6.85
N ARG A 123 4.10 1.17 7.73
CA ARG A 123 5.17 1.34 8.72
C ARG A 123 6.56 1.12 8.15
N LEU A 124 6.76 0.06 7.36
CA LEU A 124 8.11 -0.40 6.97
C LEU A 124 8.49 -0.01 5.54
N PHE A 125 7.53 0.16 4.64
CA PHE A 125 7.82 0.56 3.26
C PHE A 125 7.58 2.06 3.03
N ASP A 126 6.59 2.64 3.69
CA ASP A 126 6.28 4.06 3.58
C ASP A 126 6.89 4.90 4.72
N ASP A 127 7.53 4.26 5.69
CA ASP A 127 8.21 4.87 6.84
C ASP A 127 7.33 5.85 7.64
N LEU A 128 6.03 5.58 7.71
CA LEU A 128 5.09 6.38 8.47
C LEU A 128 5.17 6.06 9.96
N SER A 129 4.97 7.06 10.82
CA SER A 129 4.88 6.85 12.27
C SER A 129 3.65 6.05 12.64
N GLU A 130 3.66 5.40 13.81
CA GLU A 130 2.50 4.67 14.32
C GLU A 130 1.25 5.54 14.45
N ALA A 131 1.43 6.82 14.83
CA ALA A 131 0.35 7.79 14.89
C ALA A 131 -0.25 8.10 13.51
N GLN A 132 0.58 8.24 12.48
CA GLN A 132 0.13 8.43 11.10
C GLN A 132 -0.61 7.20 10.58
N VAL A 133 -0.07 6.01 10.82
CA VAL A 133 -0.74 4.75 10.45
C VAL A 133 -2.08 4.59 11.18
N ALA A 134 -2.14 4.91 12.46
CA ALA A 134 -3.39 4.90 13.25
C ALA A 134 -4.45 5.83 12.64
N ARG A 135 -4.05 7.04 12.19
CA ARG A 135 -4.95 7.98 11.50
C ARG A 135 -5.43 7.42 10.15
N ILE A 136 -4.55 6.80 9.38
CA ILE A 136 -4.90 6.18 8.08
C ILE A 136 -5.89 5.03 8.28
N LEU A 137 -5.65 4.16 9.24
CA LEU A 137 -6.46 2.97 9.49
C LEU A 137 -7.70 3.22 10.37
N GLY A 138 -7.83 4.42 10.95
CA GLY A 138 -8.92 4.76 11.86
C GLY A 138 -8.95 3.92 13.14
N CYS A 139 -7.78 3.67 13.74
CA CYS A 139 -7.64 2.85 14.95
C CYS A 139 -6.69 3.50 15.97
N ALA A 140 -6.62 2.94 17.16
CA ALA A 140 -5.69 3.40 18.19
C ALA A 140 -4.23 3.04 17.85
N VAL A 141 -3.28 3.86 18.31
CA VAL A 141 -1.83 3.60 18.15
C VAL A 141 -1.43 2.25 18.74
N GLY A 142 -1.99 1.88 19.90
CA GLY A 142 -1.78 0.56 20.49
C GLY A 142 -2.19 -0.60 19.60
N THR A 143 -3.26 -0.42 18.80
CA THR A 143 -3.70 -1.40 17.81
C THR A 143 -2.69 -1.54 16.67
N VAL A 144 -2.10 -0.45 16.21
CA VAL A 144 -1.03 -0.48 15.20
C VAL A 144 0.17 -1.26 15.71
N LYS A 145 0.64 -0.97 16.94
CA LYS A 145 1.75 -1.69 17.58
C LYS A 145 1.48 -3.18 17.70
N ALA A 146 0.33 -3.56 18.22
CA ALA A 146 -0.06 -4.96 18.39
C ALA A 146 -0.14 -5.68 17.02
N THR A 147 -0.76 -5.05 16.03
CA THR A 147 -0.90 -5.61 14.67
C THR A 147 0.47 -5.80 14.01
N LEU A 148 1.37 -4.82 14.14
CA LEU A 148 2.73 -4.94 13.61
C LEU A 148 3.50 -6.07 14.28
N SER A 149 3.44 -6.17 15.60
CA SER A 149 4.08 -7.24 16.37
C SER A 149 3.59 -8.62 15.95
N GLN A 150 2.27 -8.78 15.80
CA GLN A 150 1.66 -10.03 15.33
C GLN A 150 2.08 -10.37 13.88
N ALA A 151 2.12 -9.36 12.99
CA ALA A 151 2.57 -9.53 11.63
C ALA A 151 4.01 -10.02 11.56
N LEU A 152 4.92 -9.38 12.31
CA LEU A 152 6.32 -9.77 12.36
C LEU A 152 6.53 -11.16 12.97
N ALA A 153 5.77 -11.53 14.01
CA ALA A 153 5.81 -12.87 14.59
C ALA A 153 5.36 -13.92 13.57
N ARG A 154 4.28 -13.63 12.82
CA ARG A 154 3.79 -14.51 11.75
C ARG A 154 4.82 -14.71 10.63
N LEU A 155 5.49 -13.63 10.22
CA LEU A 155 6.53 -13.70 9.20
C LEU A 155 7.76 -14.50 9.66
N ARG A 156 8.16 -14.38 10.92
CA ARG A 156 9.28 -15.18 11.47
C ARG A 156 8.97 -16.66 11.59
N SER A 157 7.72 -17.03 11.76
CA SER A 157 7.28 -18.43 11.85
C SER A 157 6.99 -19.08 10.49
N ASP A 158 7.05 -18.32 9.40
CA ASP A 158 6.80 -18.84 8.05
C ASP A 158 8.06 -19.54 7.52
N PRO A 159 8.00 -20.89 7.27
CA PRO A 159 9.15 -21.66 6.80
C PRO A 159 9.68 -21.20 5.42
N HIS A 160 8.79 -20.70 4.55
CA HIS A 160 9.19 -20.21 3.23
C HIS A 160 9.98 -18.90 3.33
N LEU A 161 9.67 -18.07 4.34
CA LEU A 161 10.41 -16.85 4.59
C LEU A 161 11.77 -17.11 5.21
N ALA A 162 11.88 -18.07 6.13
CA ALA A 162 13.14 -18.49 6.71
C ALA A 162 14.11 -18.96 5.61
N ASP A 163 13.66 -19.80 4.67
CA ASP A 163 14.44 -20.27 3.53
C ASP A 163 14.87 -19.11 2.58
N LEU A 164 13.98 -18.17 2.33
CA LEU A 164 14.30 -16.97 1.51
C LEU A 164 15.36 -16.07 2.15
N LEU A 165 15.29 -15.89 3.47
CA LEU A 165 16.28 -15.10 4.22
C LEU A 165 17.63 -15.81 4.26
N GLU A 166 17.66 -17.13 4.43
CA GLU A 166 18.89 -17.94 4.43
C GLU A 166 19.58 -17.96 3.05
N ARG A 167 18.82 -18.04 1.96
CA ARG A 167 19.35 -17.96 0.58
C ARG A 167 19.97 -16.60 0.25
N ARG A 168 19.49 -15.54 0.87
CA ARG A 168 20.02 -14.17 0.68
C ARG A 168 21.25 -13.88 1.54
N ALA A 169 21.44 -14.62 2.63
CA ALA A 169 22.59 -14.47 3.52
C ALA A 169 23.84 -15.25 3.04
N ARG A 170 23.70 -16.07 1.98
CA ARG A 170 24.79 -16.81 1.31
C ARG A 170 25.24 -16.09 0.04
#